data_bcc59b34f4afcc6f4645bcc33af9f476
#
_entry.id   bcc59b34f4afcc6f4645bcc33af9f476
#
_cell.length_a   1.000
_cell.length_b   1.000
_cell.length_c   1.000
_cell.angle_alpha   90.00
_cell.angle_beta   90.00
_cell.angle_gamma   90.00
#
_symmetry.space_group_name_H-M   'P 1'
#
loop_
_entity.id
_entity.type
_entity.pdbx_description
1 polymer ?
#
loop_
_entity_poly.entity_id
_entity_poly.type
_entity_poly.pdbx_seq_one_letter_code
_entity_poly.pdbx_strand_id
1 'polypeptide(L)'
;MLYLLVYVDDIVMTGNEPHFLPTLIAQLSAAFELKDLGPLHYFLGLQITRTSKGLFLSQSKYAQDLLLKVNMLSSKPAHTPCAPNSRLIPTEGSFQSNPHEYRSLVGFVHYLTFTRPDLSFAVQQLCQFMSVPTDVHLIVAK
;
A
#
# COMPACT_ATOMS: atom_id res chain seq x y z
N MET A 1 -6.00 -18.60 23.06
CA MET A 1 -6.70 -17.41 22.56
C MET A 1 -6.59 -17.43 21.05
N LEU A 2 -7.69 -17.15 20.33
CA LEU A 2 -7.76 -17.11 18.87
C LEU A 2 -8.18 -15.73 18.42
N TYR A 3 -7.58 -15.22 17.35
CA TYR A 3 -7.97 -13.99 16.67
C TYR A 3 -8.42 -14.32 15.26
N LEU A 4 -9.51 -13.74 14.86
CA LEU A 4 -10.09 -13.81 13.52
C LEU A 4 -10.22 -12.39 12.97
N LEU A 5 -9.56 -12.10 11.87
CA LEU A 5 -9.70 -10.86 11.13
C LEU A 5 -10.43 -11.16 9.82
N VAL A 6 -11.54 -10.52 9.59
CA VAL A 6 -12.32 -10.62 8.36
C VAL A 6 -12.24 -9.29 7.62
N TYR A 7 -11.84 -9.33 6.37
CA TYR A 7 -11.77 -8.16 5.51
C TYR A 7 -12.25 -8.52 4.10
N VAL A 8 -13.44 -8.05 3.76
CA VAL A 8 -14.14 -8.37 2.51
C VAL A 8 -14.19 -9.88 2.28
N ASP A 9 -13.40 -10.41 1.34
CA ASP A 9 -13.37 -11.83 0.98
C ASP A 9 -12.23 -12.61 1.67
N ASP A 10 -11.37 -11.91 2.41
CA ASP A 10 -10.20 -12.50 3.07
C ASP A 10 -10.44 -12.72 4.57
N ILE A 11 -10.03 -13.89 5.05
CA ILE A 11 -10.05 -14.24 6.48
C ILE A 11 -8.63 -14.60 6.91
N VAL A 12 -8.12 -13.86 7.91
CA VAL A 12 -6.84 -14.16 8.55
C VAL A 12 -7.09 -14.68 9.96
N MET A 13 -6.55 -15.85 10.27
CA MET A 13 -6.67 -16.48 11.57
C MET A 13 -5.31 -16.64 12.24
N THR A 14 -5.23 -16.32 13.53
CA THR A 14 -4.03 -16.53 14.33
C THR A 14 -4.38 -16.89 15.76
N GLY A 15 -3.53 -17.65 16.42
CA GLY A 15 -3.74 -18.05 17.80
C GLY A 15 -2.54 -18.78 18.38
N ASN A 16 -2.59 -19.01 19.69
CA ASN A 16 -1.56 -19.73 20.45
C ASN A 16 -1.82 -21.24 20.56
N GLU A 17 -2.93 -21.75 19.99
CA GLU A 17 -3.31 -23.16 20.04
C GLU A 17 -3.33 -23.75 18.62
N PRO A 18 -2.21 -24.37 18.18
CA PRO A 18 -2.06 -24.82 16.80
C PRO A 18 -3.06 -25.92 16.39
N HIS A 19 -3.58 -26.70 17.34
CA HIS A 19 -4.56 -27.75 17.05
C HIS A 19 -5.97 -27.24 16.80
N PHE A 20 -6.31 -26.05 17.28
CA PHE A 20 -7.64 -25.48 17.12
C PHE A 20 -7.88 -24.88 15.73
N LEU A 21 -6.86 -24.31 15.11
CA LEU A 21 -6.96 -23.67 13.80
C LEU A 21 -7.46 -24.61 12.69
N PRO A 22 -6.89 -25.83 12.53
CA PRO A 22 -7.38 -26.78 11.50
C PRO A 22 -8.83 -27.18 11.70
N THR A 23 -9.24 -27.37 12.95
CA THR A 23 -10.63 -27.73 13.28
C THR A 23 -11.59 -26.61 12.91
N LEU A 24 -11.23 -25.35 13.22
CA LEU A 24 -12.05 -24.20 12.87
C LEU A 24 -12.12 -23.98 11.35
N ILE A 25 -10.99 -24.14 10.64
CA ILE A 25 -10.96 -24.08 9.19
C ILE A 25 -11.89 -25.11 8.57
N ALA A 26 -11.85 -26.36 9.07
CA ALA A 26 -12.72 -27.43 8.58
C ALA A 26 -14.22 -27.12 8.85
N GLN A 27 -14.56 -26.58 10.01
CA GLN A 27 -15.94 -26.17 10.33
C GLN A 27 -16.43 -25.02 9.45
N LEU A 28 -15.60 -24.02 9.24
CA LEU A 28 -15.93 -22.89 8.39
C LEU A 28 -16.05 -23.32 6.92
N SER A 29 -15.14 -24.17 6.42
CA SER A 29 -15.19 -24.70 5.06
C SER A 29 -16.39 -25.61 4.80
N ALA A 30 -16.93 -26.25 5.83
CA ALA A 30 -18.17 -27.03 5.73
C ALA A 30 -19.43 -26.15 5.65
N ALA A 31 -19.39 -24.96 6.23
CA ALA A 31 -20.52 -24.03 6.27
C ALA A 31 -20.49 -22.97 5.14
N PHE A 32 -19.29 -22.66 4.64
CA PHE A 32 -19.05 -21.64 3.61
C PHE A 32 -18.08 -22.19 2.54
N GLU A 33 -18.20 -21.69 1.32
CA GLU A 33 -17.28 -22.03 0.24
C GLU A 33 -15.93 -21.29 0.42
N LEU A 34 -15.10 -21.81 1.34
CA LEU A 34 -13.79 -21.22 1.67
C LEU A 34 -12.65 -22.04 1.07
N LYS A 35 -11.62 -21.33 0.61
CA LYS A 35 -10.36 -21.92 0.17
C LYS A 35 -9.28 -21.60 1.20
N ASP A 36 -8.71 -22.64 1.82
CA ASP A 36 -7.52 -22.47 2.67
C ASP A 36 -6.29 -22.16 1.79
N LEU A 37 -5.69 -21.00 1.99
CA LEU A 37 -4.49 -20.53 1.30
C LEU A 37 -3.20 -20.88 2.06
N GLY A 38 -3.31 -21.58 3.19
CA GLY A 38 -2.18 -21.95 4.04
C GLY A 38 -1.61 -20.79 4.85
N PRO A 39 -0.31 -20.84 5.18
CA PRO A 39 0.34 -19.80 5.97
C PRO A 39 0.26 -18.43 5.29
N LEU A 40 -0.02 -17.40 6.09
CA LEU A 40 -0.14 -16.02 5.60
C LEU A 40 1.18 -15.57 4.95
N HIS A 41 1.13 -15.24 3.66
CA HIS A 41 2.26 -14.76 2.85
C HIS A 41 1.92 -13.49 2.04
N TYR A 42 0.64 -13.18 1.88
CA TYR A 42 0.17 -11.98 1.20
C TYR A 42 -1.18 -11.55 1.77
N PHE A 43 -1.32 -10.26 2.09
CA PHE A 43 -2.58 -9.71 2.58
C PHE A 43 -2.65 -8.22 2.28
N LEU A 44 -3.70 -7.78 1.62
CA LEU A 44 -3.97 -6.36 1.31
C LEU A 44 -2.76 -5.64 0.67
N GLY A 45 -2.11 -6.26 -0.31
CA GLY A 45 -0.94 -5.63 -0.96
C GLY A 45 0.37 -5.73 -0.18
N LEU A 46 0.34 -6.32 1.01
CA LEU A 46 1.53 -6.59 1.83
C LEU A 46 2.04 -8.01 1.58
N GLN A 47 3.29 -8.14 1.22
CA GLN A 47 4.02 -9.41 1.20
C GLN A 47 4.57 -9.69 2.60
N ILE A 48 4.33 -10.88 3.10
CA ILE A 48 4.69 -11.29 4.46
C ILE A 48 5.67 -12.44 4.38
N THR A 49 6.91 -12.19 4.79
CA THR A 49 7.97 -13.20 4.83
C THR A 49 8.29 -13.57 6.27
N ARG A 50 8.19 -14.84 6.59
CA ARG A 50 8.59 -15.37 7.90
C ARG A 50 10.11 -15.51 7.96
N THR A 51 10.70 -14.98 9.02
CA THR A 51 12.13 -15.05 9.29
C THR A 51 12.36 -15.65 10.69
N SER A 52 13.59 -16.02 10.99
CA SER A 52 13.96 -16.48 12.35
C SER A 52 13.80 -15.38 13.42
N LYS A 53 13.71 -14.11 13.01
CA LYS A 53 13.55 -12.96 13.91
C LYS A 53 12.11 -12.45 14.00
N GLY A 54 11.18 -13.00 13.20
CA GLY A 54 9.79 -12.57 13.16
C GLY A 54 9.23 -12.46 11.74
N LEU A 55 8.29 -11.56 11.53
CA LEU A 55 7.65 -11.30 10.23
C LEU A 55 8.27 -10.05 9.58
N PHE A 56 8.67 -10.20 8.33
CA PHE A 56 9.09 -9.09 7.49
C PHE A 56 7.96 -8.73 6.54
N LEU A 57 7.51 -7.46 6.58
CA LEU A 57 6.48 -6.92 5.70
C LEU A 57 7.11 -6.09 4.60
N SER A 58 6.69 -6.31 3.35
CA SER A 58 7.13 -5.51 2.21
C SER A 58 5.98 -5.25 1.23
N GLN A 59 6.11 -4.22 0.43
CA GLN A 59 5.18 -3.85 -0.64
C GLN A 59 5.89 -3.80 -2.00
N SER A 60 6.90 -4.65 -2.21
CA SER A 60 7.74 -4.62 -3.42
C SER A 60 6.92 -4.80 -4.69
N LYS A 61 6.00 -5.77 -4.71
CA LYS A 61 5.10 -5.97 -5.86
C LYS A 61 4.19 -4.76 -6.08
N TYR A 62 3.59 -4.25 -5.02
CA TYR A 62 2.72 -3.08 -5.08
C TYR A 62 3.45 -1.84 -5.63
N ALA A 63 4.70 -1.61 -5.19
CA ALA A 63 5.53 -0.52 -5.70
C ALA A 63 5.86 -0.69 -7.21
N GLN A 64 6.17 -1.92 -7.64
CA GLN A 64 6.40 -2.21 -9.06
C GLN A 64 5.14 -1.98 -9.90
N ASP A 65 3.98 -2.47 -9.45
CA ASP A 65 2.70 -2.29 -10.13
C ASP A 65 2.33 -0.80 -10.24
N LEU A 66 2.63 -0.01 -9.19
CA LEU A 66 2.46 1.44 -9.22
C LEU A 66 3.38 2.11 -10.24
N LEU A 67 4.66 1.78 -10.26
CA LEU A 67 5.62 2.31 -11.24
C LEU A 67 5.23 1.96 -12.68
N LEU A 68 4.73 0.74 -12.91
CA LEU A 68 4.16 0.34 -14.20
C LEU A 68 2.97 1.22 -14.58
N LYS A 69 2.04 1.43 -13.66
CA LYS A 69 0.82 2.22 -13.88
C LYS A 69 1.12 3.67 -14.29
N VAL A 70 2.17 4.27 -13.73
CA VAL A 70 2.59 5.64 -14.05
C VAL A 70 3.68 5.70 -15.12
N ASN A 71 4.00 4.56 -15.75
CA ASN A 71 5.03 4.42 -16.80
C ASN A 71 6.43 4.88 -16.37
N MET A 72 6.80 4.58 -15.12
CA MET A 72 8.07 5.00 -14.51
C MET A 72 8.97 3.83 -14.08
N LEU A 73 8.69 2.60 -14.52
CA LEU A 73 9.47 1.42 -14.11
C LEU A 73 10.96 1.52 -14.44
N SER A 74 11.30 2.20 -15.55
CA SER A 74 12.68 2.41 -16.00
C SER A 74 13.31 3.72 -15.50
N SER A 75 12.64 4.45 -14.62
CA SER A 75 13.13 5.72 -14.10
C SER A 75 14.32 5.50 -13.16
N LYS A 76 15.26 6.44 -13.17
CA LYS A 76 16.39 6.40 -12.25
C LYS A 76 15.90 6.69 -10.82
N PRO A 77 16.43 5.97 -9.82
CA PRO A 77 16.07 6.23 -8.43
C PRO A 77 16.53 7.62 -7.99
N ALA A 78 15.70 8.32 -7.24
CA ALA A 78 16.06 9.56 -6.57
C ALA A 78 16.75 9.27 -5.23
N HIS A 79 17.68 10.13 -4.83
CA HIS A 79 18.38 10.00 -3.54
C HIS A 79 17.49 10.30 -2.34
N THR A 80 16.52 11.19 -2.51
CA THR A 80 15.59 11.63 -1.46
C THR A 80 14.16 11.64 -2.00
N PRO A 81 13.15 11.32 -1.18
CA PRO A 81 11.76 11.36 -1.60
C PRO A 81 11.27 12.77 -1.99
N CYS A 82 11.95 13.81 -1.54
CA CYS A 82 11.62 15.20 -1.82
C CYS A 82 12.90 16.01 -2.03
N ALA A 83 12.92 16.87 -3.03
CA ALA A 83 14.05 17.75 -3.27
C ALA A 83 14.19 18.78 -2.11
N PRO A 84 15.41 19.09 -1.65
CA PRO A 84 15.62 20.10 -0.62
C PRO A 84 15.04 21.44 -1.09
N ASN A 85 14.34 22.13 -0.20
CA ASN A 85 13.74 23.46 -0.44
C ASN A 85 12.65 23.52 -1.51
N SER A 86 12.14 22.39 -1.99
CA SER A 86 10.98 22.36 -2.88
C SER A 86 9.71 22.66 -2.10
N ARG A 87 9.21 23.90 -2.17
CA ARG A 87 7.91 24.28 -1.63
C ARG A 87 6.90 24.29 -2.75
N LEU A 88 5.92 23.40 -2.70
CA LEU A 88 4.79 23.41 -3.61
C LEU A 88 3.88 24.63 -3.30
N ILE A 89 3.43 25.31 -4.33
CA ILE A 89 2.57 26.48 -4.23
C ILE A 89 1.21 26.16 -4.85
N PRO A 90 0.07 26.49 -4.19
CA PRO A 90 -1.27 26.13 -4.67
C PRO A 90 -1.62 26.65 -6.07
N THR A 91 -1.03 27.74 -6.49
CA THR A 91 -1.34 28.45 -7.76
C THR A 91 -0.27 28.25 -8.83
N GLU A 92 0.72 27.41 -8.61
CA GLU A 92 1.77 27.14 -9.59
C GLU A 92 1.29 26.16 -10.65
N GLY A 93 1.46 26.52 -11.91
CA GLY A 93 1.04 25.70 -13.06
C GLY A 93 -0.43 25.87 -13.44
N SER A 94 -0.91 24.98 -14.30
CA SER A 94 -2.29 24.97 -14.78
C SER A 94 -3.13 23.98 -14.00
N PHE A 95 -4.39 24.32 -13.72
CA PHE A 95 -5.30 23.41 -13.04
C PHE A 95 -5.51 22.13 -13.85
N GLN A 96 -5.47 21.00 -13.17
CA GLN A 96 -5.70 19.71 -13.78
C GLN A 96 -7.13 19.58 -14.28
N SER A 97 -7.29 19.25 -15.56
CA SER A 97 -8.60 18.91 -16.14
C SER A 97 -9.18 17.62 -15.54
N ASN A 98 -8.31 16.71 -15.10
CA ASN A 98 -8.70 15.47 -14.43
C ASN A 98 -7.98 15.33 -13.08
N PRO A 99 -8.52 15.90 -11.98
CA PRO A 99 -7.96 15.77 -10.64
C PRO A 99 -7.90 14.32 -10.11
N HIS A 100 -8.66 13.41 -10.71
CA HIS A 100 -8.72 12.02 -10.31
C HIS A 100 -7.36 11.30 -10.46
N GLU A 101 -6.62 11.59 -11.55
CA GLU A 101 -5.29 11.00 -11.77
C GLU A 101 -4.35 11.35 -10.61
N TYR A 102 -4.29 12.62 -10.23
CA TYR A 102 -3.48 13.09 -9.12
C TYR A 102 -3.87 12.41 -7.79
N ARG A 103 -5.17 12.45 -7.46
CA ARG A 103 -5.68 11.86 -6.22
C ARG A 103 -5.41 10.37 -6.14
N SER A 104 -5.58 9.65 -7.24
CA SER A 104 -5.30 8.22 -7.33
C SER A 104 -3.82 7.95 -7.10
N LEU A 105 -2.92 8.70 -7.74
CA LEU A 105 -1.47 8.54 -7.57
C LEU A 105 -1.05 8.82 -6.13
N VAL A 106 -1.46 9.95 -5.55
CA VAL A 106 -1.14 10.31 -4.16
C VAL A 106 -1.68 9.25 -3.18
N GLY A 107 -2.90 8.74 -3.41
CA GLY A 107 -3.47 7.66 -2.61
C GLY A 107 -2.63 6.37 -2.67
N PHE A 108 -2.14 6.00 -3.85
CA PHE A 108 -1.27 4.83 -4.01
C PHE A 108 0.07 5.01 -3.28
N VAL A 109 0.70 6.18 -3.43
CA VAL A 109 1.98 6.46 -2.74
C VAL A 109 1.77 6.56 -1.23
N HIS A 110 0.62 7.10 -0.79
CA HIS A 110 0.27 7.13 0.63
C HIS A 110 0.18 5.71 1.22
N TYR A 111 -0.38 4.76 0.49
CA TYR A 111 -0.43 3.37 0.95
C TYR A 111 0.97 2.75 1.11
N LEU A 112 1.96 3.14 0.31
CA LEU A 112 3.35 2.69 0.48
C LEU A 112 3.98 3.11 1.80
N THR A 113 3.50 4.17 2.45
CA THR A 113 4.08 4.65 3.71
C THR A 113 3.97 3.64 4.85
N PHE A 114 3.11 2.62 4.74
CA PHE A 114 3.04 1.52 5.70
C PHE A 114 4.36 0.75 5.83
N THR A 115 5.08 0.55 4.73
CA THR A 115 6.37 -0.14 4.71
C THR A 115 7.54 0.79 4.40
N ARG A 116 7.26 2.01 3.93
CA ARG A 116 8.21 3.05 3.56
C ARG A 116 7.90 4.37 4.29
N PRO A 117 8.11 4.42 5.61
CA PRO A 117 7.81 5.61 6.41
C PRO A 117 8.65 6.84 6.01
N ASP A 118 9.78 6.64 5.34
CA ASP A 118 10.62 7.68 4.74
C ASP A 118 9.87 8.53 3.71
N LEU A 119 8.83 8.00 3.06
CA LEU A 119 7.98 8.72 2.11
C LEU A 119 6.94 9.62 2.78
N SER A 120 6.66 9.45 4.07
CA SER A 120 5.52 10.08 4.74
C SER A 120 5.51 11.59 4.63
N PHE A 121 6.66 12.25 4.78
CA PHE A 121 6.75 13.70 4.66
C PHE A 121 6.41 14.19 3.24
N ALA A 122 7.00 13.57 2.20
CA ALA A 122 6.73 13.94 0.81
C ALA A 122 5.25 13.72 0.46
N VAL A 123 4.69 12.59 0.86
CA VAL A 123 3.26 12.28 0.64
C VAL A 123 2.37 13.29 1.34
N GLN A 124 2.68 13.68 2.58
CA GLN A 124 1.91 14.67 3.32
C GLN A 124 1.90 16.04 2.61
N GLN A 125 3.02 16.44 1.99
CA GLN A 125 3.08 17.66 1.18
C GLN A 125 2.13 17.56 -0.05
N LEU A 126 2.14 16.43 -0.74
CA LEU A 126 1.24 16.20 -1.89
C LEU A 126 -0.24 16.17 -1.48
N CYS A 127 -0.56 15.59 -0.32
CA CYS A 127 -1.94 15.52 0.17
C CYS A 127 -2.61 16.89 0.34
N GLN A 128 -1.83 17.95 0.57
CA GLN A 128 -2.37 19.32 0.71
C GLN A 128 -3.05 19.84 -0.55
N PHE A 129 -2.69 19.28 -1.72
CA PHE A 129 -3.18 19.73 -3.02
C PHE A 129 -4.24 18.81 -3.64
N MET A 130 -4.77 17.84 -2.91
CA MET A 130 -5.75 16.88 -3.43
C MET A 130 -7.08 17.52 -3.87
N SER A 131 -7.45 18.66 -3.29
CA SER A 131 -8.70 19.37 -3.64
C SER A 131 -8.62 20.00 -5.03
N VAL A 132 -7.54 20.73 -5.30
CA VAL A 132 -7.34 21.51 -6.53
C VAL A 132 -5.89 21.32 -7.02
N PRO A 133 -5.54 20.16 -7.60
CA PRO A 133 -4.20 19.91 -8.08
C PRO A 133 -3.91 20.63 -9.40
N THR A 134 -2.64 20.98 -9.62
CA THR A 134 -2.13 21.51 -10.89
C THR A 134 -1.26 20.46 -11.60
N ASP A 135 -0.87 20.75 -12.84
CA ASP A 135 0.07 19.93 -13.61
C ASP A 135 1.44 19.83 -12.94
N VAL A 136 1.90 20.92 -12.30
CA VAL A 136 3.14 20.93 -11.51
C VAL A 136 3.04 19.95 -10.34
N HIS A 137 1.92 19.92 -9.63
CA HIS A 137 1.71 18.97 -8.54
C HIS A 137 1.75 17.51 -9.03
N LEU A 138 1.19 17.22 -10.22
CA LEU A 138 1.24 15.88 -10.80
C LEU A 138 2.66 15.48 -11.20
N ILE A 139 3.44 16.40 -11.76
CA ILE A 139 4.85 16.16 -12.12
C ILE A 139 5.68 15.83 -10.87
N VAL A 140 5.47 16.57 -9.79
CA VAL A 140 6.20 16.34 -8.53
C VAL A 140 5.75 15.04 -7.84
N ALA A 141 4.51 14.59 -8.05
CA ALA A 141 4.01 13.34 -7.49
C ALA A 141 4.56 12.10 -8.23
N LYS A 142 5.05 12.25 -9.44
CA LYS A 142 5.69 11.19 -10.26
C LYS A 142 7.17 11.11 -9.98
#